data_c7a49afe13b5a4c88c3bb2a411ce0e93
#
_entry.id   c7a49afe13b5a4c88c3bb2a411ce0e93
#
_cell.length_a   1.000
_cell.length_b   1.000
_cell.length_c   1.000
_cell.angle_alpha   90.00
_cell.angle_beta   90.00
_cell.angle_gamma   90.00
#
_symmetry.space_group_name_H-M   'P 1'
#
loop_
_entity.id
_entity.type
_entity.pdbx_description
1 polymer ?
#
loop_
_entity_poly.entity_id
_entity_poly.type
_entity_poly.pdbx_seq_one_letter_code
_entity_poly.pdbx_strand_id
1 'polypeptide(L)'
;TTKKGKEEGLNVTVNSSTMFAAGYLRKPEVQTSYSSGSQGTYSTGGYVWGDKLDIGRTALQYDPYTHEWVDMPLVSKGKNNLKNFQELSMVTNNNVSVSQKGKYGSVRTSLTHVYNKGQYPNQKLNKITYSVSGDMKWKKFSFDGGLTYNKRFYPNDMGAGYGASGFLYNLLVWSGAEYDIRDYKNYWIKQDEQQNWMDTKWYDNPYFIANEIVRSSDYDLINGYLSANYDFTPWLNLSLRSGLDSYS
;
A
#
# COMPACT_ATOMS: atom_id res chain seq x y z
N THR A 1 10.33 -13.38 -19.90
CA THR A 1 10.07 -13.65 -21.33
C THR A 1 8.93 -12.76 -21.82
N THR A 2 9.20 -11.97 -22.84
CA THR A 2 8.21 -11.07 -23.46
C THR A 2 7.17 -11.89 -24.21
N LYS A 3 5.89 -11.71 -23.88
CA LYS A 3 4.79 -12.40 -24.60
C LYS A 3 4.70 -11.84 -26.02
N LYS A 4 4.64 -12.71 -27.01
CA LYS A 4 4.48 -12.39 -28.43
C LYS A 4 3.11 -12.84 -28.94
N GLY A 5 2.69 -12.39 -30.12
CA GLY A 5 1.50 -12.91 -30.79
C GLY A 5 1.71 -14.39 -31.14
N LYS A 6 0.81 -15.27 -30.70
CA LYS A 6 0.94 -16.71 -30.93
C LYS A 6 0.07 -17.20 -32.06
N GLU A 7 -1.12 -16.64 -32.23
CA GLU A 7 -2.12 -17.06 -33.20
C GLU A 7 -2.09 -16.14 -34.43
N GLU A 8 -2.31 -16.68 -35.61
CA GLU A 8 -2.42 -15.90 -36.83
C GLU A 8 -3.61 -14.96 -36.83
N GLY A 9 -3.46 -13.79 -37.43
CA GLY A 9 -4.49 -12.76 -37.46
C GLY A 9 -4.44 -11.82 -36.25
N LEU A 10 -5.52 -11.07 -36.08
CA LEU A 10 -5.72 -10.10 -35.04
C LEU A 10 -6.41 -10.74 -33.82
N ASN A 11 -5.80 -10.63 -32.63
CA ASN A 11 -6.33 -11.13 -31.40
C ASN A 11 -6.43 -9.99 -30.37
N VAL A 12 -7.59 -9.87 -29.74
CA VAL A 12 -7.84 -8.94 -28.65
C VAL A 12 -8.17 -9.74 -27.39
N THR A 13 -7.49 -9.43 -26.31
CA THR A 13 -7.74 -10.10 -25.01
C THR A 13 -8.02 -9.04 -23.95
N VAL A 14 -9.12 -9.20 -23.23
CA VAL A 14 -9.49 -8.37 -22.09
C VAL A 14 -9.55 -9.26 -20.85
N ASN A 15 -8.84 -8.85 -19.80
CA ASN A 15 -8.89 -9.51 -18.51
C ASN A 15 -9.21 -8.47 -17.44
N SER A 16 -10.12 -8.83 -16.54
CA SER A 16 -10.45 -8.04 -15.37
C SER A 16 -10.55 -8.96 -14.17
N SER A 17 -9.94 -8.59 -13.08
CA SER A 17 -10.03 -9.31 -11.82
C SER A 17 -10.10 -8.35 -10.65
N THR A 18 -10.88 -8.73 -9.64
CA THR A 18 -10.97 -8.01 -8.37
C THR A 18 -10.78 -8.99 -7.24
N MET A 19 -9.90 -8.63 -6.31
CA MET A 19 -9.62 -9.38 -5.09
C MET A 19 -9.94 -8.51 -3.88
N PHE A 20 -10.61 -9.11 -2.90
CA PHE A 20 -10.83 -8.51 -1.60
C PHE A 20 -10.04 -9.28 -0.56
N ALA A 21 -9.43 -8.56 0.38
CA ALA A 21 -8.72 -9.18 1.49
C ALA A 21 -9.09 -8.48 2.80
N ALA A 22 -9.64 -9.25 3.75
CA ALA A 22 -9.73 -8.82 5.13
C ALA A 22 -8.35 -9.07 5.75
N GLY A 23 -7.68 -8.00 6.15
CA GLY A 23 -6.31 -8.09 6.63
C GLY A 23 -6.20 -8.95 7.88
N TYR A 24 -5.27 -9.90 7.86
CA TYR A 24 -4.73 -10.52 9.05
C TYR A 24 -3.26 -10.16 9.15
N LEU A 25 -2.91 -9.44 10.21
CA LEU A 25 -1.51 -9.16 10.53
C LEU A 25 -1.12 -10.02 11.72
N ARG A 26 -0.11 -10.88 11.55
CA ARG A 26 0.49 -11.57 12.69
C ARG A 26 1.26 -10.53 13.51
N LYS A 27 0.78 -10.26 14.70
CA LYS A 27 1.33 -9.26 15.63
C LYS A 27 1.65 -9.91 16.96
N PRO A 28 2.55 -9.33 17.78
CA PRO A 28 2.70 -9.70 19.18
C PRO A 28 1.37 -9.55 19.93
N GLU A 29 1.18 -10.31 20.98
CA GLU A 29 0.09 -10.08 21.91
C GLU A 29 0.24 -8.70 22.57
N VAL A 30 -0.87 -7.99 22.69
CA VAL A 30 -0.92 -6.72 23.41
C VAL A 30 -1.38 -6.96 24.83
N GLN A 31 -0.79 -6.24 25.78
CA GLN A 31 -1.29 -6.26 27.15
C GLN A 31 -2.65 -5.55 27.21
N THR A 32 -3.54 -6.04 28.06
CA THR A 32 -4.92 -5.53 28.24
C THR A 32 -5.30 -5.35 29.69
N SER A 33 -4.34 -5.47 30.60
CA SER A 33 -4.57 -5.48 32.02
C SER A 33 -4.29 -4.14 32.69
N TYR A 34 -3.51 -3.29 32.06
CA TYR A 34 -3.10 -1.99 32.62
C TYR A 34 -3.38 -0.87 31.60
N SER A 35 -3.70 0.29 32.12
CA SER A 35 -3.93 1.52 31.38
C SER A 35 -2.64 2.17 30.89
N SER A 36 -2.76 3.23 30.12
CA SER A 36 -1.70 4.23 29.95
C SER A 36 -1.26 4.76 31.31
N GLY A 37 0.00 5.21 31.40
CA GLY A 37 0.61 5.69 32.61
C GLY A 37 1.77 4.85 33.11
N SER A 38 2.23 5.10 34.30
CA SER A 38 3.38 4.44 34.92
C SER A 38 3.18 4.24 36.42
N GLN A 39 3.93 3.31 37.00
CA GLN A 39 3.96 3.05 38.44
C GLN A 39 2.56 2.80 39.05
N GLY A 40 1.67 2.15 38.29
CA GLY A 40 0.32 1.85 38.77
C GLY A 40 -0.64 3.04 38.77
N THR A 41 -0.27 4.17 38.15
CA THR A 41 -1.10 5.37 38.09
C THR A 41 -1.41 5.71 36.66
N TYR A 42 -2.69 5.92 36.34
CA TYR A 42 -3.14 6.36 35.01
C TYR A 42 -2.58 7.75 34.66
N SER A 43 -2.08 7.90 33.46
CA SER A 43 -1.73 9.19 32.86
C SER A 43 -1.65 9.02 31.33
N THR A 44 -1.79 10.11 30.58
CA THR A 44 -1.72 10.10 29.09
C THR A 44 -0.30 10.15 28.54
N GLY A 45 0.71 9.97 29.37
CA GLY A 45 2.09 10.07 28.90
C GLY A 45 2.67 8.74 28.47
N GLY A 46 2.55 8.35 27.24
CA GLY A 46 3.31 7.33 26.50
C GLY A 46 3.68 5.97 27.11
N TYR A 47 3.65 5.83 28.42
CA TYR A 47 3.85 4.55 29.12
C TYR A 47 2.54 3.77 29.22
N VAL A 48 2.61 2.44 29.32
CA VAL A 48 1.46 1.53 29.31
C VAL A 48 1.43 0.59 30.52
N TRP A 49 1.88 1.07 31.66
CA TRP A 49 1.91 0.39 32.95
C TRP A 49 1.30 1.27 34.08
N GLY A 50 0.14 1.85 33.75
CA GLY A 50 -0.64 2.67 34.66
C GLY A 50 -1.49 1.86 35.63
N ASP A 51 -2.70 2.32 35.83
CA ASP A 51 -3.63 1.66 36.76
C ASP A 51 -4.18 0.36 36.16
N LYS A 52 -4.55 -0.58 37.04
CA LYS A 52 -5.15 -1.84 36.62
C LYS A 52 -6.55 -1.61 36.08
N LEU A 53 -6.82 -2.20 34.93
CA LEU A 53 -8.12 -2.13 34.25
C LEU A 53 -9.12 -3.17 34.81
N ASP A 54 -10.40 -2.94 34.58
CA ASP A 54 -11.51 -3.86 34.89
C ASP A 54 -11.67 -4.21 36.40
N ILE A 55 -11.26 -3.32 37.29
CA ILE A 55 -11.40 -3.49 38.76
C ILE A 55 -12.32 -2.46 39.40
N GLY A 56 -13.15 -1.76 38.61
CA GLY A 56 -14.13 -0.79 39.09
C GLY A 56 -13.56 0.58 39.46
N ARG A 57 -12.33 0.89 39.06
CA ARG A 57 -11.74 2.22 39.25
C ARG A 57 -12.14 3.15 38.10
N THR A 58 -12.18 4.45 38.39
CA THR A 58 -12.34 5.54 37.46
C THR A 58 -11.08 6.39 37.38
N ALA A 59 -10.89 7.10 36.30
CA ALA A 59 -9.87 8.12 36.18
C ALA A 59 -10.35 9.23 35.23
N LEU A 60 -9.73 10.38 35.34
CA LEU A 60 -9.96 11.50 34.43
C LEU A 60 -9.38 11.14 33.06
N GLN A 61 -10.25 10.78 32.13
CA GLN A 61 -9.90 10.37 30.75
C GLN A 61 -10.45 11.36 29.75
N TYR A 62 -9.82 11.42 28.59
CA TYR A 62 -10.32 12.22 27.47
C TYR A 62 -11.47 11.50 26.76
N ASP A 63 -12.60 12.19 26.62
CA ASP A 63 -13.75 11.71 25.84
C ASP A 63 -13.68 12.24 24.40
N PRO A 64 -13.51 11.37 23.39
CA PRO A 64 -13.40 11.78 22.01
C PRO A 64 -14.71 12.31 21.38
N TYR A 65 -15.84 12.20 22.07
CA TYR A 65 -17.14 12.65 21.59
C TYR A 65 -17.49 14.04 22.12
N THR A 66 -17.21 14.31 23.40
CA THR A 66 -17.44 15.63 24.01
C THR A 66 -16.22 16.53 23.90
N HIS A 67 -15.05 15.96 23.63
CA HIS A 67 -13.73 16.61 23.58
C HIS A 67 -13.31 17.20 24.94
N GLU A 68 -13.81 16.60 26.01
CA GLU A 68 -13.56 17.03 27.40
C GLU A 68 -12.84 15.94 28.20
N TRP A 69 -12.22 16.34 29.28
CA TRP A 69 -11.66 15.44 30.28
C TRP A 69 -12.72 15.16 31.33
N VAL A 70 -13.15 13.89 31.43
CA VAL A 70 -14.19 13.46 32.34
C VAL A 70 -13.81 12.19 33.07
N ASP A 71 -14.35 12.00 34.27
CA ASP A 71 -14.17 10.78 35.02
C ASP A 71 -14.90 9.61 34.35
N MET A 72 -14.13 8.64 33.86
CA MET A 72 -14.65 7.45 33.21
C MET A 72 -14.07 6.18 33.82
N PRO A 73 -14.81 5.05 33.77
CA PRO A 73 -14.30 3.76 34.19
C PRO A 73 -13.05 3.35 33.42
N LEU A 74 -12.05 2.84 34.14
CA LEU A 74 -10.85 2.25 33.60
C LEU A 74 -11.15 0.80 33.15
N VAL A 75 -11.57 0.62 31.91
CA VAL A 75 -11.94 -0.67 31.32
C VAL A 75 -11.10 -0.99 30.09
N SER A 76 -10.84 -2.26 29.88
CA SER A 76 -10.06 -2.73 28.73
C SER A 76 -10.87 -2.72 27.44
N LYS A 77 -10.53 -1.86 26.49
CA LYS A 77 -11.18 -1.70 25.19
C LYS A 77 -10.21 -1.96 24.02
N GLY A 78 -8.90 -1.77 24.26
CA GLY A 78 -7.88 -1.63 23.22
C GLY A 78 -7.33 -2.93 22.61
N LYS A 79 -7.77 -4.12 23.06
CA LYS A 79 -7.25 -5.42 22.61
C LYS A 79 -7.15 -5.57 21.08
N ASN A 80 -8.07 -4.98 20.36
CA ASN A 80 -8.19 -5.13 18.90
C ASN A 80 -7.89 -3.84 18.14
N ASN A 81 -7.26 -2.83 18.76
CA ASN A 81 -7.06 -1.52 18.13
C ASN A 81 -6.39 -1.61 16.75
N LEU A 82 -5.35 -2.42 16.57
CA LEU A 82 -4.75 -2.58 15.24
C LEU A 82 -5.73 -3.18 14.23
N LYS A 83 -6.51 -4.20 14.61
CA LYS A 83 -7.54 -4.78 13.74
C LYS A 83 -8.66 -3.79 13.45
N ASN A 84 -9.07 -3.02 14.46
CA ASN A 84 -10.12 -2.02 14.35
C ASN A 84 -9.72 -0.84 13.45
N PHE A 85 -8.42 -0.56 13.37
CA PHE A 85 -7.86 0.46 12.48
C PHE A 85 -7.74 -0.01 11.03
N GLN A 86 -7.72 -1.33 10.78
CA GLN A 86 -7.63 -1.88 9.44
C GLN A 86 -8.97 -1.77 8.69
N GLU A 87 -8.86 -1.60 7.37
CA GLU A 87 -9.98 -1.60 6.43
C GLU A 87 -9.95 -2.82 5.51
N LEU A 88 -11.07 -3.08 4.84
CA LEU A 88 -11.10 -4.06 3.77
C LEU A 88 -10.23 -3.58 2.61
N SER A 89 -9.24 -4.37 2.26
CA SER A 89 -8.38 -4.15 1.10
C SER A 89 -9.08 -4.62 -0.18
N MET A 90 -8.85 -3.89 -1.28
CA MET A 90 -9.34 -4.26 -2.59
C MET A 90 -8.24 -4.04 -3.63
N VAL A 91 -8.00 -5.04 -4.45
CA VAL A 91 -7.09 -4.94 -5.59
C VAL A 91 -7.87 -5.24 -6.87
N THR A 92 -7.88 -4.28 -7.79
CA THR A 92 -8.38 -4.51 -9.14
C THR A 92 -7.23 -4.58 -10.12
N ASN A 93 -7.30 -5.51 -11.06
CA ASN A 93 -6.32 -5.66 -12.13
C ASN A 93 -7.06 -5.79 -13.45
N ASN A 94 -6.92 -4.78 -14.31
CA ASN A 94 -7.57 -4.69 -15.59
C ASN A 94 -6.49 -4.66 -16.69
N ASN A 95 -6.59 -5.54 -17.66
CA ASN A 95 -5.65 -5.65 -18.76
C ASN A 95 -6.38 -5.74 -20.09
N VAL A 96 -5.92 -4.95 -21.05
CA VAL A 96 -6.30 -5.08 -22.45
C VAL A 96 -5.03 -5.34 -23.25
N SER A 97 -5.05 -6.34 -24.10
CA SER A 97 -3.94 -6.60 -25.01
C SER A 97 -4.44 -6.89 -26.41
N VAL A 98 -3.70 -6.36 -27.38
CA VAL A 98 -3.92 -6.56 -28.80
C VAL A 98 -2.67 -7.20 -29.36
N SER A 99 -2.83 -8.25 -30.15
CA SER A 99 -1.73 -8.87 -30.86
C SER A 99 -2.13 -9.21 -32.31
N GLN A 100 -1.18 -9.08 -33.18
CA GLN A 100 -1.33 -9.48 -34.58
C GLN A 100 -0.12 -10.30 -34.96
N LYS A 101 -0.36 -11.42 -35.64
CA LYS A 101 0.67 -12.26 -36.25
C LYS A 101 0.40 -12.46 -37.73
N GLY A 102 1.42 -12.25 -38.50
CA GLY A 102 1.42 -12.47 -39.94
C GLY A 102 2.57 -13.39 -40.38
N LYS A 103 2.71 -13.57 -41.68
CA LYS A 103 3.71 -14.46 -42.29
C LYS A 103 5.15 -14.14 -41.86
N TYR A 104 5.47 -12.88 -41.64
CA TYR A 104 6.85 -12.42 -41.45
C TYR A 104 7.16 -12.02 -39.98
N GLY A 105 6.17 -11.98 -39.12
CA GLY A 105 6.39 -11.59 -37.75
C GLY A 105 5.12 -11.34 -36.94
N SER A 106 5.30 -10.88 -35.73
CA SER A 106 4.21 -10.57 -34.82
C SER A 106 4.45 -9.28 -34.08
N VAL A 107 3.36 -8.62 -33.69
CA VAL A 107 3.37 -7.48 -32.80
C VAL A 107 2.33 -7.72 -31.70
N ARG A 108 2.64 -7.27 -30.49
CA ARG A 108 1.72 -7.28 -29.36
C ARG A 108 1.88 -6.00 -28.56
N THR A 109 0.76 -5.39 -28.23
CA THR A 109 0.69 -4.29 -27.26
C THR A 109 -0.25 -4.66 -26.11
N SER A 110 0.01 -4.15 -24.92
CA SER A 110 -0.89 -4.34 -23.79
C SER A 110 -0.82 -3.17 -22.82
N LEU A 111 -1.97 -2.87 -22.25
CA LEU A 111 -2.15 -1.89 -21.18
C LEU A 111 -2.74 -2.60 -19.98
N THR A 112 -2.10 -2.42 -18.84
CA THR A 112 -2.58 -2.97 -17.56
C THR A 112 -2.72 -1.81 -16.56
N HIS A 113 -3.86 -1.75 -15.89
CA HIS A 113 -4.09 -0.87 -14.76
C HIS A 113 -4.35 -1.71 -13.51
N VAL A 114 -3.58 -1.45 -12.46
CA VAL A 114 -3.80 -2.01 -11.13
C VAL A 114 -4.13 -0.88 -10.17
N TYR A 115 -5.28 -1.00 -9.53
CA TYR A 115 -5.64 -0.17 -8.39
C TYR A 115 -5.62 -1.05 -7.13
N ASN A 116 -4.95 -0.57 -6.09
CA ASN A 116 -4.90 -1.24 -4.80
C ASN A 116 -5.31 -0.24 -3.71
N LYS A 117 -6.44 -0.51 -3.07
CA LYS A 117 -6.81 0.06 -1.77
C LYS A 117 -6.18 -0.83 -0.71
N GLY A 118 -5.22 -0.28 0.04
CA GLY A 118 -4.52 -0.98 1.12
C GLY A 118 -5.42 -1.33 2.30
N GLN A 119 -4.82 -1.93 3.32
CA GLN A 119 -5.51 -2.35 4.55
C GLN A 119 -5.63 -1.25 5.61
N TYR A 120 -5.00 -0.12 5.40
CA TYR A 120 -5.02 1.00 6.33
C TYR A 120 -5.79 2.19 5.73
N PRO A 121 -6.37 3.05 6.57
CA PRO A 121 -7.09 4.22 6.11
C PRO A 121 -6.27 5.05 5.12
N ASN A 122 -6.91 5.50 4.05
CA ASN A 122 -6.32 6.33 2.99
C ASN A 122 -5.12 5.73 2.23
N GLN A 123 -4.76 4.47 2.43
CA GLN A 123 -3.68 3.82 1.69
C GLN A 123 -4.14 3.41 0.28
N LYS A 124 -3.48 3.92 -0.74
CA LYS A 124 -3.84 3.69 -2.16
C LYS A 124 -2.59 3.54 -3.01
N LEU A 125 -2.69 2.72 -4.04
CA LEU A 125 -1.69 2.58 -5.10
C LEU A 125 -2.40 2.51 -6.44
N ASN A 126 -1.93 3.29 -7.41
CA ASN A 126 -2.22 3.11 -8.82
C ASN A 126 -0.96 2.66 -9.56
N LYS A 127 -1.09 1.65 -10.41
CA LYS A 127 -0.02 1.20 -11.28
C LYS A 127 -0.54 1.07 -12.70
N ILE A 128 0.15 1.69 -13.64
CA ILE A 128 -0.09 1.54 -15.06
C ILE A 128 1.14 0.85 -15.66
N THR A 129 0.90 -0.19 -16.45
CA THR A 129 1.93 -0.85 -17.23
C THR A 129 1.53 -0.87 -18.70
N TYR A 130 2.31 -0.22 -19.52
CA TYR A 130 2.19 -0.31 -20.98
C TYR A 130 3.35 -1.13 -21.52
N SER A 131 3.07 -2.08 -22.41
CA SER A 131 4.11 -2.84 -23.07
C SER A 131 3.81 -3.02 -24.55
N VAL A 132 4.85 -2.95 -25.35
CA VAL A 132 4.85 -3.29 -26.74
C VAL A 132 6.01 -4.26 -27.03
N SER A 133 5.77 -5.26 -27.86
CA SER A 133 6.79 -6.20 -28.28
C SER A 133 6.48 -6.73 -29.66
N GLY A 134 7.51 -7.10 -30.39
CA GLY A 134 7.34 -7.66 -31.70
C GLY A 134 8.57 -8.43 -32.15
N ASP A 135 8.34 -9.22 -33.19
CA ASP A 135 9.39 -9.93 -33.90
C ASP A 135 9.11 -9.91 -35.42
N MET A 136 10.17 -9.96 -36.18
CA MET A 136 10.10 -10.05 -37.62
C MET A 136 11.20 -10.98 -38.12
N LYS A 137 10.86 -11.83 -39.11
CA LYS A 137 11.83 -12.66 -39.84
C LYS A 137 11.68 -12.43 -41.33
N TRP A 138 12.79 -12.02 -41.96
CA TRP A 138 12.84 -11.80 -43.37
C TRP A 138 14.15 -12.37 -43.95
N LYS A 139 14.03 -13.40 -44.78
CA LYS A 139 15.16 -14.14 -45.33
C LYS A 139 16.10 -14.61 -44.20
N LYS A 140 17.34 -14.12 -44.20
CA LYS A 140 18.39 -14.42 -43.20
C LYS A 140 18.40 -13.48 -42.02
N PHE A 141 17.56 -12.45 -42.01
CA PHE A 141 17.45 -11.50 -40.89
C PHE A 141 16.31 -11.89 -39.95
N SER A 142 16.55 -11.80 -38.66
CA SER A 142 15.50 -11.80 -37.68
C SER A 142 15.71 -10.68 -36.65
N PHE A 143 14.62 -10.00 -36.32
CA PHE A 143 14.59 -8.91 -35.37
C PHE A 143 13.59 -9.25 -34.28
N ASP A 144 13.91 -8.93 -33.05
CA ASP A 144 12.95 -8.94 -31.96
C ASP A 144 13.23 -7.80 -31.00
N GLY A 145 12.17 -7.26 -30.43
CA GLY A 145 12.27 -6.15 -29.50
C GLY A 145 11.05 -6.04 -28.59
N GLY A 146 11.24 -5.31 -27.53
CA GLY A 146 10.17 -5.01 -26.60
C GLY A 146 10.51 -3.79 -25.75
N LEU A 147 9.46 -3.04 -25.41
CA LEU A 147 9.50 -1.91 -24.51
C LEU A 147 8.39 -2.06 -23.49
N THR A 148 8.70 -1.82 -22.23
CA THR A 148 7.74 -1.78 -21.14
C THR A 148 7.94 -0.50 -20.34
N TYR A 149 6.85 0.23 -20.17
CA TYR A 149 6.77 1.38 -19.29
C TYR A 149 5.88 1.04 -18.10
N ASN A 150 6.37 1.28 -16.90
CA ASN A 150 5.62 1.13 -15.66
C ASN A 150 5.61 2.46 -14.92
N LYS A 151 4.42 2.93 -14.60
CA LYS A 151 4.22 4.03 -13.66
C LYS A 151 3.54 3.52 -12.40
N ARG A 152 4.12 3.83 -11.24
CA ARG A 152 3.47 3.66 -9.95
C ARG A 152 3.21 5.03 -9.34
N PHE A 153 2.05 5.18 -8.78
CA PHE A 153 1.68 6.37 -8.06
C PHE A 153 1.02 5.99 -6.73
N TYR A 154 1.67 6.37 -5.65
CA TYR A 154 1.14 6.30 -4.29
C TYR A 154 0.67 7.70 -3.89
N PRO A 155 -0.63 7.99 -3.93
CA PRO A 155 -1.11 9.29 -3.45
C PRO A 155 -0.88 9.47 -1.95
N ASN A 156 -0.81 8.38 -1.20
CA ASN A 156 -0.40 8.35 0.18
C ASN A 156 0.39 7.06 0.46
N ASP A 157 1.68 7.22 0.66
CA ASP A 157 2.58 6.17 1.13
C ASP A 157 2.71 6.29 2.64
N MET A 158 1.86 5.57 3.34
CA MET A 158 1.90 5.52 4.80
C MET A 158 3.13 4.75 5.26
N GLY A 159 4.17 5.45 5.61
CA GLY A 159 5.33 4.85 6.24
C GLY A 159 4.95 4.16 7.56
N ALA A 160 5.24 2.87 7.68
CA ALA A 160 5.10 2.11 8.94
C ALA A 160 6.30 2.33 9.87
N GLY A 161 7.00 3.46 9.73
CA GLY A 161 8.26 3.72 10.40
C GLY A 161 8.18 3.92 11.90
N TYR A 162 9.34 3.89 12.52
CA TYR A 162 9.58 4.30 13.89
C TYR A 162 9.36 5.82 14.04
N GLY A 163 8.68 6.22 15.09
CA GLY A 163 8.51 7.62 15.46
C GLY A 163 7.05 8.08 15.57
N ALA A 164 6.86 9.32 15.98
CA ALA A 164 5.56 9.91 16.28
C ALA A 164 4.60 9.94 15.06
N SER A 165 5.13 10.02 13.86
CA SER A 165 4.38 9.95 12.61
C SER A 165 4.06 8.52 12.12
N GLY A 166 4.47 7.49 12.86
CA GLY A 166 4.20 6.09 12.52
C GLY A 166 2.93 5.58 13.20
N PHE A 167 1.82 5.44 12.49
CA PHE A 167 0.55 4.97 13.05
C PHE A 167 0.65 3.58 13.71
N LEU A 168 1.43 2.65 13.14
CA LEU A 168 1.65 1.33 13.75
C LEU A 168 2.41 1.43 15.07
N TYR A 169 3.41 2.28 15.12
CA TYR A 169 4.19 2.52 16.32
C TYR A 169 3.32 3.11 17.44
N ASN A 170 2.47 4.07 17.09
CA ASN A 170 1.53 4.65 18.05
C ASN A 170 0.52 3.63 18.56
N LEU A 171 -0.07 2.82 17.66
CA LEU A 171 -1.07 1.82 18.03
C LEU A 171 -0.53 0.62 18.83
N LEU A 172 0.74 0.24 18.63
CA LEU A 172 1.30 -0.97 19.21
C LEU A 172 2.19 -0.72 20.43
N VAL A 173 2.80 0.44 20.54
CA VAL A 173 3.81 0.72 21.57
C VAL A 173 3.33 1.74 22.58
N TRP A 174 2.72 2.83 22.10
CA TRP A 174 2.42 3.99 22.93
C TRP A 174 0.95 4.17 23.30
N SER A 175 0.14 3.20 22.95
CA SER A 175 -1.30 3.23 23.22
C SER A 175 -1.66 2.28 24.34
N GLY A 176 -2.37 2.78 25.34
CA GLY A 176 -2.92 1.97 26.41
C GLY A 176 -4.09 1.08 25.94
N ALA A 177 -4.57 0.25 26.85
CA ALA A 177 -5.67 -0.66 26.56
C ALA A 177 -7.06 -0.08 26.91
N GLU A 178 -7.12 1.10 27.51
CA GLU A 178 -8.36 1.73 28.00
C GLU A 178 -9.22 2.38 26.93
N TYR A 179 -8.72 2.57 25.71
CA TYR A 179 -9.47 3.21 24.63
C TYR A 179 -9.67 2.31 23.41
N ASP A 180 -10.71 2.57 22.63
CA ASP A 180 -10.93 1.96 21.32
C ASP A 180 -10.58 2.98 20.23
N ILE A 181 -9.71 2.60 19.29
CA ILE A 181 -9.27 3.49 18.21
C ILE A 181 -10.43 3.96 17.32
N ARG A 182 -11.53 3.20 17.26
CA ARG A 182 -12.70 3.55 16.44
C ARG A 182 -13.40 4.83 16.92
N ASP A 183 -13.32 5.11 18.21
CA ASP A 183 -13.91 6.31 18.82
C ASP A 183 -13.21 7.59 18.36
N TYR A 184 -11.98 7.48 17.87
CA TYR A 184 -11.14 8.57 17.38
C TYR A 184 -11.14 8.72 15.84
N LYS A 185 -12.07 8.05 15.15
CA LYS A 185 -12.16 8.13 13.69
C LYS A 185 -12.53 9.53 13.20
N ASN A 186 -13.33 10.27 13.96
CA ASN A 186 -13.47 11.71 13.78
C ASN A 186 -12.25 12.40 14.41
N TYR A 187 -11.19 12.51 13.62
CA TYR A 187 -9.86 12.94 14.09
C TYR A 187 -9.69 14.45 14.19
N TRP A 188 -10.70 15.25 13.86
CA TRP A 188 -10.71 16.68 14.07
C TRP A 188 -11.70 17.10 15.17
N ILE A 189 -11.26 17.94 16.11
CA ILE A 189 -12.13 18.76 16.95
C ILE A 189 -12.55 19.97 16.16
N LYS A 190 -11.58 20.65 15.56
CA LYS A 190 -11.77 21.78 14.66
C LYS A 190 -10.88 21.61 13.45
N GLN A 191 -11.50 21.58 12.27
CA GLN A 191 -10.84 21.36 10.98
C GLN A 191 -9.62 22.29 10.84
N ASP A 192 -8.48 21.73 10.46
CA ASP A 192 -7.19 22.41 10.21
C ASP A 192 -6.58 23.17 11.41
N GLU A 193 -7.16 23.03 12.60
CA GLU A 193 -6.69 23.71 13.80
C GLU A 193 -6.34 22.74 14.94
N GLN A 194 -7.22 21.77 15.21
CA GLN A 194 -7.05 20.91 16.39
C GLN A 194 -7.52 19.49 16.12
N GLN A 195 -6.60 18.54 16.27
CA GLN A 195 -6.93 17.12 16.18
C GLN A 195 -7.63 16.60 17.44
N ASN A 196 -8.50 15.61 17.24
CA ASN A 196 -9.19 14.89 18.29
C ASN A 196 -8.32 13.72 18.78
N TRP A 197 -7.51 13.97 19.81
CA TRP A 197 -6.62 12.97 20.38
C TRP A 197 -6.31 13.27 21.84
N MET A 198 -6.14 12.22 22.64
CA MET A 198 -5.88 12.32 24.08
C MET A 198 -4.47 12.84 24.42
N ASP A 199 -3.51 12.63 23.55
CA ASP A 199 -2.14 13.12 23.71
C ASP A 199 -1.69 13.84 22.45
N THR A 200 -1.55 15.15 22.54
CA THR A 200 -1.13 16.01 21.43
C THR A 200 0.33 16.47 21.56
N LYS A 201 1.07 15.99 22.55
CA LYS A 201 2.46 16.42 22.78
C LYS A 201 3.46 15.58 21.99
N TRP A 202 3.24 14.25 21.95
CA TRP A 202 4.23 13.31 21.41
C TRP A 202 3.68 12.49 20.24
N TYR A 203 2.40 12.13 20.27
CA TYR A 203 1.80 11.21 19.31
C TYR A 203 0.51 11.79 18.76
N ASP A 204 0.38 11.69 17.45
CA ASP A 204 -0.81 12.11 16.74
C ASP A 204 -1.85 11.00 16.66
N ASN A 205 -3.11 11.38 16.50
CA ASN A 205 -4.18 10.45 16.19
C ASN A 205 -3.82 9.62 14.95
N PRO A 206 -3.87 8.27 15.00
CA PRO A 206 -3.57 7.43 13.84
C PRO A 206 -4.39 7.73 12.59
N TYR A 207 -5.64 8.14 12.73
CA TYR A 207 -6.45 8.57 11.58
C TYR A 207 -6.02 9.94 11.04
N PHE A 208 -5.59 10.84 11.92
CA PHE A 208 -4.97 12.11 11.50
C PHE A 208 -3.69 11.85 10.69
N ILE A 209 -2.80 11.00 11.18
CA ILE A 209 -1.59 10.60 10.45
C ILE A 209 -1.96 10.05 9.08
N ALA A 210 -2.95 9.15 9.01
CA ALA A 210 -3.35 8.50 7.78
C ALA A 210 -3.93 9.45 6.72
N ASN A 211 -4.57 10.55 7.14
CA ASN A 211 -5.31 11.42 6.23
C ASN A 211 -4.62 12.77 6.00
N GLU A 212 -3.86 13.28 6.96
CA GLU A 212 -3.28 14.63 6.90
C GLU A 212 -1.76 14.62 6.71
N ILE A 213 -1.06 13.63 7.28
CA ILE A 213 0.39 13.49 7.07
C ILE A 213 0.65 12.68 5.81
N VAL A 214 0.18 13.18 4.69
CA VAL A 214 0.23 12.50 3.40
C VAL A 214 1.60 12.62 2.75
N ARG A 215 2.15 11.48 2.32
CA ARG A 215 3.36 11.43 1.51
C ARG A 215 3.03 10.80 0.17
N SER A 216 3.10 11.57 -0.89
CA SER A 216 2.99 11.03 -2.24
C SER A 216 4.34 10.50 -2.72
N SER A 217 4.31 9.42 -3.45
CA SER A 217 5.48 8.87 -4.12
C SER A 217 5.08 8.38 -5.49
N ASP A 218 5.85 8.72 -6.50
CA ASP A 218 5.71 8.14 -7.83
C ASP A 218 7.03 7.57 -8.31
N TYR A 219 6.92 6.64 -9.23
CA TYR A 219 8.03 5.89 -9.75
C TYR A 219 7.77 5.52 -11.20
N ASP A 220 8.65 5.94 -12.07
CA ASP A 220 8.65 5.64 -13.49
C ASP A 220 9.77 4.67 -13.83
N LEU A 221 9.43 3.59 -14.55
CA LEU A 221 10.39 2.58 -14.97
C LEU A 221 10.19 2.26 -16.46
N ILE A 222 11.24 2.39 -17.23
CA ILE A 222 11.29 2.00 -18.64
C ILE A 222 12.30 0.86 -18.79
N ASN A 223 11.85 -0.26 -19.33
CA ASN A 223 12.71 -1.38 -19.70
C ASN A 223 12.51 -1.69 -21.18
N GLY A 224 13.57 -1.84 -21.93
CA GLY A 224 13.50 -2.15 -23.34
C GLY A 224 14.69 -2.95 -23.84
N TYR A 225 14.47 -3.63 -24.94
CA TYR A 225 15.55 -4.28 -25.69
C TYR A 225 15.24 -4.32 -27.18
N LEU A 226 16.29 -4.36 -27.96
CA LEU A 226 16.26 -4.63 -29.38
C LEU A 226 17.33 -5.66 -29.72
N SER A 227 16.95 -6.67 -30.48
CA SER A 227 17.86 -7.74 -30.92
C SER A 227 17.76 -7.90 -32.45
N ALA A 228 18.88 -8.04 -33.09
CA ALA A 228 19.00 -8.32 -34.52
C ALA A 228 19.92 -9.52 -34.70
N ASN A 229 19.48 -10.47 -35.52
CA ASN A 229 20.25 -11.66 -35.88
C ASN A 229 20.35 -11.78 -37.37
N TYR A 230 21.53 -12.22 -37.86
CA TYR A 230 21.79 -12.52 -39.25
C TYR A 230 22.43 -13.89 -39.41
N ASP A 231 21.80 -14.77 -40.19
CA ASP A 231 22.28 -16.11 -40.48
C ASP A 231 23.13 -16.09 -41.75
N PHE A 232 24.46 -16.05 -41.61
CA PHE A 232 25.39 -16.11 -42.76
C PHE A 232 25.31 -17.47 -43.45
N THR A 233 25.43 -18.53 -42.68
CA THR A 233 25.38 -19.95 -43.06
C THR A 233 24.60 -20.75 -42.06
N PRO A 234 24.28 -22.03 -42.30
CA PRO A 234 23.62 -22.88 -41.26
C PRO A 234 24.42 -23.06 -39.97
N TRP A 235 25.71 -22.81 -40.01
CA TRP A 235 26.63 -22.98 -38.87
C TRP A 235 27.21 -21.65 -38.33
N LEU A 236 26.93 -20.51 -38.99
CA LEU A 236 27.44 -19.20 -38.55
C LEU A 236 26.34 -18.15 -38.56
N ASN A 237 26.08 -17.59 -37.37
CA ASN A 237 25.18 -16.47 -37.18
C ASN A 237 25.85 -15.34 -36.38
N LEU A 238 25.33 -14.14 -36.55
CA LEU A 238 25.67 -12.96 -35.76
C LEU A 238 24.43 -12.45 -35.06
N SER A 239 24.54 -12.27 -33.75
CA SER A 239 23.49 -11.70 -32.91
C SER A 239 24.00 -10.42 -32.26
N LEU A 240 23.23 -9.35 -32.40
CA LEU A 240 23.44 -8.08 -31.69
C LEU A 240 22.22 -7.81 -30.82
N ARG A 241 22.44 -7.45 -29.57
CA ARG A 241 21.38 -7.08 -28.65
C ARG A 241 21.77 -5.85 -27.86
N SER A 242 20.83 -4.89 -27.78
CA SER A 242 20.93 -3.70 -26.92
C SER A 242 19.78 -3.71 -25.92
N GLY A 243 20.03 -3.26 -24.71
CA GLY A 243 19.03 -3.10 -23.67
C GLY A 243 19.03 -1.68 -23.12
N LEU A 244 17.88 -1.25 -22.62
CA LEU A 244 17.66 0.00 -21.94
C LEU A 244 16.90 -0.27 -20.63
N ASP A 245 17.45 0.21 -19.52
CA ASP A 245 16.77 0.29 -18.24
C ASP A 245 16.92 1.71 -17.70
N SER A 246 15.81 2.33 -17.37
CA SER A 246 15.78 3.69 -16.82
C SER A 246 14.69 3.77 -15.76
N TYR A 247 14.98 4.49 -14.68
CA TYR A 247 14.02 4.77 -13.61
C TYR A 247 14.21 6.19 -13.08
N SER A 248 13.15 6.77 -12.59
CA SER A 248 13.12 8.06 -11.89
C SER A 248 12.11 8.06 -10.75
#